data_a663179fc7dc68c58bac4faa892fa8be
#
_entry.id   a663179fc7dc68c58bac4faa892fa8be
#
_cell.length_a   1.000
_cell.length_b   1.000
_cell.length_c   1.000
_cell.angle_alpha   90.00
_cell.angle_beta   90.00
_cell.angle_gamma   90.00
#
_symmetry.space_group_name_H-M   'P 1'
#
loop_
_entity.id
_entity.type
_entity.pdbx_description
1 polymer ?
#
loop_
_entity_poly.entity_id
_entity_poly.type
_entity_poly.pdbx_seq_one_letter_code
_entity_poly.pdbx_strand_id
1 'polypeptide(L)'
;EGLAQSDPEDAWRKAYLDYLNTEVAPCAREVSFTFIYLDDDDIPEMFIDTGIEASGQAIIGYYDGEIVEGYFSRIGSQYIEKSGLVYTNTGHMGFYPLDITKYENGEFTVIGSGIACFTDENSPDTLTYEWEGEQVSEETFDSKVAEFYDLEQSRYPDNFKTYNEFVYQIKTGKWTSYDHRYEFIAADTTWDEAQEACKQKGGYLATITCNEEANTIAAQMREQGMESYALFVGFRSSEWVGDTFYVSRWINSDGSYENVMPSRYDFWDYHWPDYAYSEQEWKPERDETDCGLVKYNKETNQIYVFEAPDNLLETSPQYTGKMGYICEYDLQNAQ
;
A
#
# COMPACT_ATOMS: atom_id res chain seq x y z
N GLU A 1 -4.04 -17.16 44.18
CA GLU A 1 -4.72 -16.41 43.12
C GLU A 1 -3.98 -16.74 41.85
N GLY A 2 -4.58 -17.67 41.06
CA GLY A 2 -4.00 -18.13 39.81
C GLY A 2 -4.10 -17.04 38.75
N LEU A 3 -2.97 -16.68 38.18
CA LEU A 3 -2.93 -15.97 36.92
C LEU A 3 -3.68 -16.82 35.89
N ALA A 4 -4.77 -16.30 35.34
CA ALA A 4 -5.42 -16.91 34.19
C ALA A 4 -4.35 -17.07 33.10
N GLN A 5 -4.06 -18.31 32.70
CA GLN A 5 -3.30 -18.56 31.49
C GLN A 5 -4.09 -17.91 30.36
N SER A 6 -3.48 -16.93 29.69
CA SER A 6 -4.02 -16.42 28.44
C SER A 6 -4.18 -17.59 27.48
N ASP A 7 -5.32 -17.64 26.77
CA ASP A 7 -5.54 -18.62 25.73
C ASP A 7 -4.33 -18.56 24.75
N PRO A 8 -3.74 -19.68 24.36
CA PRO A 8 -2.64 -19.70 23.40
C PRO A 8 -2.97 -18.95 22.10
N GLU A 9 -4.24 -18.92 21.70
CA GLU A 9 -4.74 -18.14 20.56
C GLU A 9 -4.56 -16.63 20.72
N ASP A 10 -4.48 -16.10 21.94
CA ASP A 10 -4.33 -14.67 22.20
C ASP A 10 -2.87 -14.23 22.48
N ALA A 11 -1.96 -15.19 22.67
CA ALA A 11 -0.58 -14.87 23.07
C ALA A 11 0.17 -14.07 22.00
N TRP A 12 0.07 -14.48 20.73
CA TRP A 12 0.70 -13.80 19.62
C TRP A 12 0.11 -12.39 19.37
N ARG A 13 -1.21 -12.25 19.55
CA ARG A 13 -1.90 -10.95 19.43
C ARG A 13 -1.34 -9.95 20.43
N LYS A 14 -1.18 -10.41 21.68
CA LYS A 14 -0.59 -9.58 22.74
C LYS A 14 0.85 -9.20 22.41
N ALA A 15 1.65 -10.15 21.96
CA ALA A 15 3.05 -9.92 21.59
C ALA A 15 3.16 -8.89 20.45
N TYR A 16 2.33 -9.01 19.41
CA TYR A 16 2.29 -8.03 18.32
C TYR A 16 1.84 -6.65 18.77
N LEU A 17 0.83 -6.56 19.66
CA LEU A 17 0.41 -5.27 20.20
C LEU A 17 1.49 -4.62 21.07
N ASP A 18 2.18 -5.40 21.88
CA ASP A 18 3.29 -4.91 22.70
C ASP A 18 4.43 -4.41 21.78
N TYR A 19 4.80 -5.18 20.77
CA TYR A 19 5.79 -4.79 19.76
C TYR A 19 5.41 -3.50 19.02
N LEU A 20 4.19 -3.41 18.51
CA LEU A 20 3.68 -2.21 17.85
C LEU A 20 3.75 -0.97 18.74
N ASN A 21 3.40 -1.10 20.02
CA ASN A 21 3.41 0.01 20.96
C ASN A 21 4.83 0.47 21.34
N THR A 22 5.80 -0.45 21.42
CA THR A 22 7.15 -0.14 21.89
C THR A 22 8.10 0.25 20.78
N GLU A 23 8.07 -0.51 19.66
CA GLU A 23 9.05 -0.36 18.60
C GLU A 23 8.52 0.50 17.44
N VAL A 24 7.22 0.44 17.14
CA VAL A 24 6.65 1.03 15.92
C VAL A 24 5.92 2.35 16.21
N ALA A 25 5.19 2.47 17.30
CA ALA A 25 4.37 3.66 17.57
C ALA A 25 5.12 5.01 17.46
N PRO A 26 6.41 5.12 17.79
CA PRO A 26 7.15 6.36 17.63
C PRO A 26 7.29 6.84 16.19
N CYS A 27 7.21 5.93 15.20
CA CYS A 27 7.33 6.19 13.75
C CYS A 27 6.10 5.76 12.93
N ALA A 28 4.99 5.43 13.60
CA ALA A 28 3.80 4.80 12.99
C ALA A 28 3.12 5.60 11.87
N ARG A 29 3.43 6.90 11.74
CA ARG A 29 2.84 7.75 10.69
C ARG A 29 3.37 7.49 9.29
N GLU A 30 4.49 6.79 9.18
CA GLU A 30 5.21 6.58 7.93
C GLU A 30 5.18 5.13 7.47
N VAL A 31 4.55 4.23 8.23
CA VAL A 31 4.56 2.79 7.98
C VAL A 31 3.16 2.25 7.77
N SER A 32 3.04 1.23 6.95
CA SER A 32 1.82 0.48 6.70
C SER A 32 2.01 -0.99 7.01
N PHE A 33 0.91 -1.68 7.32
CA PHE A 33 0.92 -3.03 7.86
C PHE A 33 -0.02 -3.95 7.11
N THR A 34 0.36 -5.19 6.96
CA THR A 34 -0.56 -6.25 6.55
C THR A 34 -0.18 -7.55 7.23
N PHE A 35 -1.10 -8.52 7.22
CA PHE A 35 -0.80 -9.88 7.59
C PHE A 35 -0.52 -10.73 6.35
N ILE A 36 0.49 -11.56 6.46
CA ILE A 36 0.80 -12.61 5.50
C ILE A 36 0.85 -13.96 6.22
N TYR A 37 0.58 -15.05 5.52
CA TYR A 37 0.84 -16.39 6.02
C TYR A 37 2.11 -16.90 5.36
N LEU A 38 3.24 -16.67 6.03
CA LEU A 38 4.55 -17.01 5.47
C LEU A 38 4.87 -18.49 5.66
N ASP A 39 4.57 -19.03 6.83
CA ASP A 39 4.73 -20.45 7.11
C ASP A 39 3.38 -21.20 7.20
N ASP A 40 3.40 -22.47 7.58
CA ASP A 40 2.22 -23.35 7.57
C ASP A 40 1.48 -23.40 8.92
N ASP A 41 1.81 -22.50 9.84
CA ASP A 41 1.05 -22.37 11.07
C ASP A 41 -0.19 -21.45 10.89
N ASP A 42 -1.05 -21.37 11.90
CA ASP A 42 -2.26 -20.56 11.86
C ASP A 42 -2.02 -19.12 12.40
N ILE A 43 -0.78 -18.75 12.69
CA ILE A 43 -0.41 -17.43 13.19
C ILE A 43 0.13 -16.62 12.00
N PRO A 44 -0.56 -15.55 11.59
CA PRO A 44 -0.04 -14.74 10.49
C PRO A 44 1.16 -13.91 10.92
N GLU A 45 2.15 -13.76 10.05
CA GLU A 45 3.23 -12.80 10.22
C GLU A 45 2.74 -11.38 9.90
N MET A 46 3.21 -10.43 10.69
CA MET A 46 3.00 -9.00 10.45
C MET A 46 4.05 -8.49 9.47
N PHE A 47 3.60 -8.08 8.28
CA PHE A 47 4.45 -7.41 7.30
C PHE A 47 4.38 -5.91 7.51
N ILE A 48 5.53 -5.26 7.65
CA ILE A 48 5.68 -3.82 7.83
C ILE A 48 6.36 -3.23 6.60
N ASP A 49 5.72 -2.27 5.99
CA ASP A 49 6.30 -1.50 4.90
C ASP A 49 6.47 -0.04 5.32
N THR A 50 7.71 0.43 5.28
CA THR A 50 8.04 1.79 5.70
C THR A 50 7.59 2.87 4.72
N GLY A 51 7.21 2.49 3.49
CA GLY A 51 6.89 3.47 2.46
C GLY A 51 8.10 4.19 1.87
N ILE A 52 9.27 3.99 2.44
CA ILE A 52 10.52 4.64 2.05
C ILE A 52 11.47 3.58 1.54
N GLU A 53 11.85 3.67 0.27
CA GLU A 53 12.71 2.67 -0.37
C GLU A 53 14.00 2.38 0.43
N ALA A 54 14.63 3.42 0.95
CA ALA A 54 15.87 3.30 1.72
C ALA A 54 15.69 2.71 3.13
N SER A 55 14.47 2.75 3.67
CA SER A 55 14.18 2.23 5.01
C SER A 55 13.77 0.77 5.00
N GLY A 56 13.37 0.24 3.83
CA GLY A 56 13.09 -1.17 3.64
C GLY A 56 11.76 -1.64 4.23
N GLN A 57 11.69 -2.94 4.45
CA GLN A 57 10.52 -3.68 4.94
C GLN A 57 10.91 -4.62 6.07
N ALA A 58 9.95 -5.05 6.87
CA ALA A 58 10.17 -6.05 7.91
C ALA A 58 9.04 -7.08 7.92
N ILE A 59 9.38 -8.30 8.31
CA ILE A 59 8.43 -9.36 8.63
C ILE A 59 8.62 -9.72 10.09
N ILE A 60 7.56 -9.63 10.87
CA ILE A 60 7.56 -9.91 12.30
C ILE A 60 6.74 -11.18 12.51
N GLY A 61 7.40 -12.22 12.96
CA GLY A 61 6.79 -13.49 13.31
C GLY A 61 6.66 -13.67 14.83
N TYR A 62 5.89 -14.67 15.22
CA TYR A 62 5.76 -15.13 16.60
C TYR A 62 6.08 -16.61 16.68
N TYR A 63 7.15 -16.97 17.39
CA TYR A 63 7.58 -18.34 17.50
C TYR A 63 8.01 -18.66 18.94
N ASP A 64 7.50 -19.79 19.47
CA ASP A 64 7.81 -20.28 20.83
C ASP A 64 7.67 -19.23 21.95
N GLY A 65 6.69 -18.31 21.82
CA GLY A 65 6.42 -17.28 22.82
C GLY A 65 7.14 -15.95 22.62
N GLU A 66 7.98 -15.84 21.60
CA GLU A 66 8.84 -14.69 21.35
C GLU A 66 8.57 -14.05 19.98
N ILE A 67 8.83 -12.74 19.88
CA ILE A 67 8.84 -12.03 18.59
C ILE A 67 10.12 -12.38 17.83
N VAL A 68 9.96 -12.62 16.55
CA VAL A 68 11.06 -12.87 15.59
C VAL A 68 11.01 -11.81 14.51
N GLU A 69 12.14 -11.21 14.17
CA GLU A 69 12.23 -10.12 13.21
C GLU A 69 13.08 -10.48 11.99
N GLY A 70 12.53 -10.30 10.79
CA GLY A 70 13.24 -10.32 9.52
C GLY A 70 13.25 -8.94 8.89
N TYR A 71 14.44 -8.39 8.62
CA TYR A 71 14.59 -7.09 7.97
C TYR A 71 15.07 -7.24 6.54
N PHE A 72 14.41 -6.54 5.63
CA PHE A 72 14.69 -6.55 4.20
C PHE A 72 15.05 -5.14 3.75
N SER A 73 16.22 -5.00 3.18
CA SER A 73 16.67 -3.72 2.64
C SER A 73 15.83 -3.34 1.43
N ARG A 74 15.35 -2.11 1.39
CA ARG A 74 14.47 -1.55 0.37
C ARG A 74 13.07 -2.16 0.38
N ILE A 75 12.21 -1.67 -0.52
CA ILE A 75 10.84 -2.15 -0.74
C ILE A 75 10.81 -3.11 -1.93
N GLY A 76 9.79 -3.96 -2.01
CA GLY A 76 9.57 -4.88 -3.13
C GLY A 76 9.79 -6.35 -2.78
N SER A 77 9.85 -6.69 -1.49
CA SER A 77 9.87 -8.09 -1.04
C SER A 77 8.62 -8.82 -1.49
N GLN A 78 8.80 -10.03 -2.00
CA GLN A 78 7.74 -10.95 -2.39
C GLN A 78 7.83 -12.22 -1.53
N TYR A 79 6.75 -12.95 -1.43
CA TYR A 79 6.71 -14.19 -0.67
C TYR A 79 5.87 -15.25 -1.37
N ILE A 80 6.10 -16.51 -1.02
CA ILE A 80 5.21 -17.62 -1.38
C ILE A 80 4.46 -18.05 -0.12
N GLU A 81 3.14 -17.97 -0.18
CA GLU A 81 2.28 -18.30 0.95
C GLU A 81 2.55 -19.69 1.48
N LYS A 82 2.65 -19.82 2.81
CA LYS A 82 2.85 -21.08 3.54
C LYS A 82 4.09 -21.87 3.15
N SER A 83 5.10 -21.19 2.63
CA SER A 83 6.35 -21.83 2.21
C SER A 83 7.55 -21.47 3.08
N GLY A 84 7.43 -20.40 3.86
CA GLY A 84 8.54 -19.79 4.58
C GLY A 84 9.51 -19.03 3.67
N LEU A 85 9.20 -18.82 2.38
CA LEU A 85 10.14 -18.23 1.43
C LEU A 85 9.82 -16.77 1.14
N VAL A 86 10.85 -15.94 1.23
CA VAL A 86 10.84 -14.52 0.87
C VAL A 86 11.89 -14.27 -0.20
N TYR A 87 11.50 -13.58 -1.25
CA TYR A 87 12.34 -13.12 -2.33
C TYR A 87 12.48 -11.61 -2.26
N THR A 88 13.71 -11.13 -2.24
CA THR A 88 14.01 -9.69 -2.20
C THR A 88 14.93 -9.34 -3.35
N ASN A 89 14.46 -8.50 -4.26
CA ASN A 89 15.28 -7.93 -5.32
C ASN A 89 15.29 -6.41 -5.15
N THR A 90 16.41 -5.87 -4.72
CA THR A 90 16.55 -4.49 -4.24
C THR A 90 17.30 -3.60 -5.23
N GLY A 91 17.21 -3.92 -6.51
CA GLY A 91 17.99 -3.27 -7.57
C GLY A 91 17.76 -1.78 -7.72
N HIS A 92 18.86 -1.04 -7.91
CA HIS A 92 18.86 0.39 -8.21
C HIS A 92 20.10 0.78 -9.00
N MET A 93 19.95 1.69 -9.99
CA MET A 93 21.05 2.29 -10.76
C MET A 93 22.04 1.28 -11.35
N GLY A 94 21.52 0.21 -11.96
CA GLY A 94 22.37 -0.78 -12.63
C GLY A 94 22.97 -1.85 -11.72
N PHE A 95 22.62 -1.88 -10.45
CA PHE A 95 23.05 -2.89 -9.48
C PHE A 95 21.80 -3.51 -8.83
N TYR A 96 21.62 -4.83 -9.00
CA TYR A 96 20.40 -5.57 -8.64
C TYR A 96 20.74 -6.78 -7.77
N PRO A 97 21.01 -6.56 -6.46
CA PRO A 97 21.20 -7.66 -5.52
C PRO A 97 19.85 -8.36 -5.27
N LEU A 98 19.94 -9.67 -5.10
CA LEU A 98 18.83 -10.57 -4.87
C LEU A 98 19.18 -11.49 -3.71
N ASP A 99 18.25 -11.61 -2.75
CA ASP A 99 18.33 -12.59 -1.68
C ASP A 99 17.06 -13.44 -1.64
N ILE A 100 17.22 -14.74 -1.44
CA ILE A 100 16.15 -15.68 -1.11
C ILE A 100 16.33 -16.06 0.36
N THR A 101 15.35 -15.69 1.17
CA THR A 101 15.37 -15.92 2.62
C THR A 101 14.35 -16.99 2.98
N LYS A 102 14.75 -17.91 3.84
CA LYS A 102 13.86 -18.91 4.45
C LYS A 102 13.54 -18.50 5.87
N TYR A 103 12.26 -18.49 6.21
CA TYR A 103 11.75 -18.45 7.57
C TYR A 103 11.41 -19.87 8.00
N GLU A 104 12.02 -20.36 9.03
CA GLU A 104 11.79 -21.69 9.56
C GLU A 104 12.18 -21.76 11.05
N ASN A 105 11.31 -22.34 11.89
CA ASN A 105 11.55 -22.50 13.34
C ASN A 105 11.92 -21.17 14.06
N GLY A 106 11.32 -20.07 13.67
CA GLY A 106 11.57 -18.75 14.26
C GLY A 106 12.89 -18.10 13.82
N GLU A 107 13.44 -18.49 12.69
CA GLU A 107 14.69 -17.91 12.18
C GLU A 107 14.57 -17.54 10.69
N PHE A 108 15.03 -16.34 10.33
CA PHE A 108 15.19 -15.91 8.95
C PHE A 108 16.62 -16.16 8.49
N THR A 109 16.81 -17.02 7.51
CA THR A 109 18.13 -17.39 6.98
C THR A 109 18.17 -17.16 5.47
N VAL A 110 19.17 -16.44 4.97
CA VAL A 110 19.42 -16.33 3.53
C VAL A 110 19.94 -17.68 3.02
N ILE A 111 19.20 -18.25 2.08
CA ILE A 111 19.49 -19.58 1.49
C ILE A 111 19.99 -19.50 0.05
N GLY A 112 19.94 -18.33 -0.57
CA GLY A 112 20.47 -18.07 -1.90
C GLY A 112 20.68 -16.58 -2.09
N SER A 113 21.80 -16.18 -2.69
CA SER A 113 22.12 -14.77 -2.94
C SER A 113 22.73 -14.60 -4.33
N GLY A 114 22.26 -13.60 -5.04
CA GLY A 114 22.71 -13.27 -6.39
C GLY A 114 22.79 -11.79 -6.64
N ILE A 115 23.51 -11.41 -7.68
CA ILE A 115 23.64 -10.04 -8.14
C ILE A 115 23.56 -10.03 -9.66
N ALA A 116 22.69 -9.16 -10.21
CA ALA A 116 22.75 -8.75 -11.60
C ALA A 116 23.28 -7.30 -11.64
N CYS A 117 24.28 -7.02 -12.47
CA CYS A 117 24.94 -5.72 -12.49
C CYS A 117 25.31 -5.30 -13.90
N PHE A 118 25.01 -4.06 -14.29
CA PHE A 118 25.53 -3.48 -15.53
C PHE A 118 26.98 -3.05 -15.34
N THR A 119 27.84 -3.46 -16.24
CA THR A 119 29.24 -2.94 -16.32
C THR A 119 29.32 -1.57 -17.00
N ASP A 120 28.29 -1.22 -17.80
CA ASP A 120 28.06 0.11 -18.37
C ASP A 120 26.55 0.40 -18.29
N GLU A 121 26.15 1.32 -17.42
CA GLU A 121 24.74 1.72 -17.19
C GLU A 121 24.02 2.22 -18.46
N ASN A 122 24.77 2.68 -19.46
CA ASN A 122 24.19 3.16 -20.72
C ASN A 122 24.06 2.06 -21.79
N SER A 123 24.47 0.84 -21.47
CA SER A 123 24.43 -0.28 -22.42
C SER A 123 23.75 -1.51 -21.81
N PRO A 124 22.51 -1.82 -22.19
CA PRO A 124 21.76 -2.96 -21.66
C PRO A 124 22.43 -4.31 -21.93
N ASP A 125 23.32 -4.39 -22.92
CA ASP A 125 24.04 -5.61 -23.28
C ASP A 125 25.22 -5.92 -22.35
N THR A 126 25.44 -5.09 -21.32
CA THR A 126 26.56 -5.25 -20.38
C THR A 126 26.16 -5.85 -19.03
N LEU A 127 24.94 -6.41 -18.94
CA LEU A 127 24.47 -7.06 -17.71
C LEU A 127 25.28 -8.33 -17.44
N THR A 128 25.81 -8.42 -16.23
CA THR A 128 26.58 -9.58 -15.74
C THR A 128 25.87 -10.15 -14.51
N TYR A 129 26.06 -11.43 -14.26
CA TYR A 129 25.40 -12.15 -13.19
C TYR A 129 26.40 -12.84 -12.29
N GLU A 130 26.17 -12.76 -10.98
CA GLU A 130 26.91 -13.47 -9.95
C GLU A 130 25.94 -14.25 -9.06
N TRP A 131 26.31 -15.45 -8.67
CA TRP A 131 25.59 -16.27 -7.70
C TRP A 131 26.58 -16.75 -6.64
N GLU A 132 26.29 -16.48 -5.37
CA GLU A 132 27.19 -16.80 -4.23
C GLU A 132 28.65 -16.30 -4.45
N GLY A 133 28.79 -15.15 -5.12
CA GLY A 133 30.05 -14.51 -5.41
C GLY A 133 30.81 -15.09 -6.62
N GLU A 134 30.22 -16.03 -7.33
CA GLU A 134 30.81 -16.60 -8.57
C GLU A 134 30.09 -16.06 -9.80
N GLN A 135 30.85 -15.61 -10.82
CA GLN A 135 30.25 -15.19 -12.09
C GLN A 135 29.61 -16.38 -12.80
N VAL A 136 28.37 -16.17 -13.25
CA VAL A 136 27.55 -17.17 -13.95
C VAL A 136 26.92 -16.60 -15.21
N SER A 137 26.41 -17.46 -16.09
CA SER A 137 25.54 -17.01 -17.18
C SER A 137 24.16 -16.66 -16.65
N GLU A 138 23.39 -15.85 -17.42
CA GLU A 138 21.97 -15.54 -17.15
C GLU A 138 21.15 -16.81 -16.93
N GLU A 139 21.26 -17.78 -17.86
CA GLU A 139 20.57 -19.07 -17.77
C GLU A 139 20.89 -19.82 -16.47
N THR A 140 22.16 -19.77 -16.04
CA THR A 140 22.57 -20.39 -14.77
C THR A 140 22.01 -19.63 -13.57
N PHE A 141 22.02 -18.31 -13.63
CA PHE A 141 21.44 -17.44 -12.58
C PHE A 141 19.94 -17.72 -12.40
N ASP A 142 19.18 -17.71 -13.50
CA ASP A 142 17.73 -18.01 -13.48
C ASP A 142 17.46 -19.43 -12.96
N SER A 143 18.29 -20.41 -13.39
CA SER A 143 18.17 -21.78 -12.90
C SER A 143 18.43 -21.88 -11.40
N LYS A 144 19.39 -21.09 -10.89
CA LYS A 144 19.70 -21.01 -9.46
C LYS A 144 18.56 -20.36 -8.67
N VAL A 145 17.99 -19.28 -9.17
CA VAL A 145 16.79 -18.69 -8.55
C VAL A 145 15.67 -19.73 -8.48
N ALA A 146 15.37 -20.39 -9.60
CA ALA A 146 14.31 -21.39 -9.68
C ALA A 146 14.55 -22.66 -8.81
N GLU A 147 15.80 -22.95 -8.43
CA GLU A 147 16.12 -24.02 -7.50
C GLU A 147 15.60 -23.74 -6.09
N PHE A 148 15.58 -22.47 -5.66
CA PHE A 148 15.21 -22.05 -4.31
C PHE A 148 13.84 -21.39 -4.23
N TYR A 149 13.36 -20.76 -5.32
CA TYR A 149 12.17 -19.92 -5.29
C TYR A 149 11.39 -19.99 -6.60
N ASP A 150 10.09 -20.28 -6.51
CA ASP A 150 9.19 -20.31 -7.64
C ASP A 150 8.53 -18.94 -7.87
N LEU A 151 9.03 -18.19 -8.84
CA LEU A 151 8.53 -16.86 -9.19
C LEU A 151 7.07 -16.86 -9.68
N GLU A 152 6.55 -17.98 -10.20
CA GLU A 152 5.16 -18.09 -10.64
C GLU A 152 4.18 -18.14 -9.46
N GLN A 153 4.62 -18.62 -8.29
CA GLN A 153 3.84 -18.64 -7.06
C GLN A 153 4.07 -17.40 -6.18
N SER A 154 4.99 -16.54 -6.59
CA SER A 154 5.37 -15.34 -5.87
C SER A 154 4.26 -14.30 -5.89
N ARG A 155 4.10 -13.60 -4.77
CA ARG A 155 3.20 -12.47 -4.67
C ARG A 155 3.74 -11.36 -3.78
N TYR A 156 3.33 -10.15 -4.07
CA TYR A 156 3.56 -9.02 -3.17
C TYR A 156 2.55 -9.06 -2.03
N PRO A 157 2.94 -8.62 -0.81
CA PRO A 157 1.96 -8.32 0.23
C PRO A 157 0.99 -7.26 -0.25
N ASP A 158 -0.27 -7.39 0.09
CA ASP A 158 -1.36 -6.49 -0.27
C ASP A 158 -2.23 -6.16 0.97
N ASN A 159 -3.31 -5.41 0.80
CA ASN A 159 -4.25 -5.07 1.88
C ASN A 159 -3.62 -4.34 3.06
N PHE A 160 -2.70 -3.43 2.76
CA PHE A 160 -2.04 -2.63 3.78
C PHE A 160 -3.01 -1.78 4.57
N LYS A 161 -2.75 -1.67 5.87
CA LYS A 161 -3.51 -0.93 6.87
C LYS A 161 -2.64 0.12 7.53
N THR A 162 -3.29 1.15 7.99
CA THR A 162 -2.70 2.12 8.90
C THR A 162 -2.39 1.49 10.25
N TYR A 163 -1.60 2.16 11.07
CA TYR A 163 -1.30 1.70 12.42
C TYR A 163 -2.59 1.45 13.24
N ASN A 164 -3.53 2.40 13.20
CA ASN A 164 -4.75 2.30 14.01
C ASN A 164 -5.67 1.18 13.55
N GLU A 165 -5.86 1.02 12.25
CA GLU A 165 -6.66 -0.07 11.67
C GLU A 165 -6.04 -1.43 11.97
N PHE A 166 -4.72 -1.55 11.85
CA PHE A 166 -4.01 -2.80 12.11
C PHE A 166 -4.06 -3.19 13.59
N VAL A 167 -3.84 -2.24 14.50
CA VAL A 167 -4.02 -2.45 15.94
C VAL A 167 -5.45 -2.88 16.26
N TYR A 168 -6.44 -2.28 15.59
CA TYR A 168 -7.83 -2.69 15.75
C TYR A 168 -8.08 -4.12 15.25
N GLN A 169 -7.54 -4.51 14.10
CA GLN A 169 -7.63 -5.89 13.60
C GLN A 169 -7.06 -6.88 14.62
N ILE A 170 -5.87 -6.62 15.16
CA ILE A 170 -5.27 -7.51 16.16
C ILE A 170 -6.16 -7.63 17.39
N LYS A 171 -6.70 -6.53 17.90
CA LYS A 171 -7.53 -6.50 19.11
C LYS A 171 -8.87 -7.23 18.96
N THR A 172 -9.47 -7.16 17.78
CA THR A 172 -10.85 -7.63 17.58
C THR A 172 -10.95 -8.95 16.84
N GLY A 173 -9.86 -9.38 16.18
CA GLY A 173 -9.87 -10.55 15.28
C GLY A 173 -10.69 -10.34 14.02
N LYS A 174 -11.09 -9.11 13.70
CA LYS A 174 -11.83 -8.80 12.49
C LYS A 174 -10.84 -8.47 11.37
N TRP A 175 -10.71 -9.40 10.45
CA TRP A 175 -9.74 -9.33 9.33
C TRP A 175 -10.26 -8.58 8.11
N THR A 176 -11.55 -8.24 8.10
CA THR A 176 -12.14 -7.52 6.97
C THR A 176 -11.88 -6.04 7.11
N SER A 177 -11.31 -5.45 6.07
CA SER A 177 -11.06 -4.03 5.90
C SER A 177 -12.33 -3.15 5.90
N TYR A 178 -13.53 -3.73 6.09
CA TYR A 178 -14.80 -3.15 5.67
C TYR A 178 -15.78 -2.91 6.81
N ASP A 179 -15.31 -2.45 7.94
CA ASP A 179 -16.21 -1.81 8.90
C ASP A 179 -16.51 -0.34 8.49
N HIS A 180 -16.42 -0.05 7.16
CA HIS A 180 -16.71 1.25 6.58
C HIS A 180 -18.00 1.20 5.74
N ARG A 181 -18.76 2.27 5.82
CA ARG A 181 -19.92 2.49 4.96
C ARG A 181 -19.65 3.68 4.06
N TYR A 182 -19.90 3.52 2.78
CA TYR A 182 -19.75 4.58 1.79
C TYR A 182 -21.12 5.17 1.42
N GLU A 183 -21.17 6.49 1.31
CA GLU A 183 -22.32 7.23 0.78
C GLU A 183 -21.82 8.03 -0.43
N PHE A 184 -22.41 7.78 -1.59
CA PHE A 184 -22.07 8.44 -2.84
C PHE A 184 -23.00 9.63 -3.04
N ILE A 185 -22.46 10.83 -3.14
CA ILE A 185 -23.23 12.08 -3.21
C ILE A 185 -22.93 12.76 -4.54
N ALA A 186 -23.97 12.93 -5.38
CA ALA A 186 -23.89 13.73 -6.59
C ALA A 186 -24.07 15.21 -6.24
N ALA A 187 -23.04 16.01 -6.46
CA ALA A 187 -23.05 17.45 -6.22
C ALA A 187 -21.94 18.11 -7.02
N ASP A 188 -22.25 19.19 -7.69
CA ASP A 188 -21.25 20.10 -8.22
C ASP A 188 -20.66 20.90 -7.05
N THR A 189 -19.45 20.58 -6.64
CA THR A 189 -18.83 21.04 -5.40
C THR A 189 -17.30 21.12 -5.54
N THR A 190 -16.64 21.81 -4.63
CA THR A 190 -15.18 21.75 -4.46
C THR A 190 -14.80 20.63 -3.48
N TRP A 191 -13.54 20.29 -3.43
CA TRP A 191 -13.04 19.29 -2.48
C TRP A 191 -13.21 19.74 -1.03
N ASP A 192 -12.90 21.01 -0.73
CA ASP A 192 -13.05 21.58 0.62
C ASP A 192 -14.53 21.58 1.07
N GLU A 193 -15.46 21.92 0.18
CA GLU A 193 -16.90 21.85 0.46
C GLU A 193 -17.36 20.40 0.69
N ALA A 194 -16.87 19.46 -0.11
CA ALA A 194 -17.17 18.04 0.03
C ALA A 194 -16.66 17.48 1.37
N GLN A 195 -15.43 17.84 1.76
CA GLN A 195 -14.85 17.44 3.05
C GLN A 195 -15.69 17.99 4.23
N GLU A 196 -16.06 19.27 4.17
CA GLU A 196 -16.90 19.87 5.22
C GLU A 196 -18.28 19.22 5.28
N ALA A 197 -18.89 18.89 4.12
CA ALA A 197 -20.17 18.20 4.06
C ALA A 197 -20.10 16.78 4.67
N CYS A 198 -19.02 16.04 4.44
CA CYS A 198 -18.78 14.74 5.09
C CYS A 198 -18.67 14.90 6.62
N LYS A 199 -17.90 15.86 7.10
CA LYS A 199 -17.75 16.14 8.54
C LYS A 199 -19.07 16.47 9.21
N GLN A 200 -19.92 17.28 8.57
CA GLN A 200 -21.25 17.61 9.08
C GLN A 200 -22.19 16.40 9.19
N LYS A 201 -21.96 15.38 8.38
CA LYS A 201 -22.67 14.10 8.43
C LYS A 201 -22.06 13.10 9.42
N GLY A 202 -20.94 13.44 10.06
CA GLY A 202 -20.20 12.56 10.97
C GLY A 202 -19.31 11.54 10.27
N GLY A 203 -18.97 11.78 9.01
CA GLY A 203 -18.04 11.00 8.20
C GLY A 203 -16.85 11.84 7.73
N TYR A 204 -16.14 11.34 6.74
CA TYR A 204 -15.00 11.98 6.10
C TYR A 204 -14.97 11.60 4.61
N LEU A 205 -14.18 12.28 3.80
CA LEU A 205 -13.97 11.87 2.41
C LEU A 205 -13.23 10.52 2.37
N ALA A 206 -13.71 9.61 1.54
CA ALA A 206 -13.22 8.23 1.50
C ALA A 206 -11.72 8.15 1.28
N THR A 207 -11.07 7.31 2.07
CA THR A 207 -9.66 6.92 1.92
C THR A 207 -9.60 5.52 1.33
N ILE A 208 -8.86 5.34 0.23
CA ILE A 208 -8.82 4.05 -0.47
C ILE A 208 -7.46 3.42 -0.23
N THR A 209 -7.39 2.52 0.72
CA THR A 209 -6.14 1.99 1.28
C THR A 209 -5.76 0.62 0.73
N CYS A 210 -6.65 -0.04 -0.02
CA CYS A 210 -6.38 -1.35 -0.61
C CYS A 210 -7.20 -1.64 -1.87
N ASN A 211 -6.80 -2.64 -2.64
CA ASN A 211 -7.47 -3.05 -3.88
C ASN A 211 -8.90 -3.56 -3.65
N GLU A 212 -9.18 -4.25 -2.53
CA GLU A 212 -10.53 -4.71 -2.20
C GLU A 212 -11.48 -3.57 -1.93
N GLU A 213 -11.02 -2.54 -1.27
CA GLU A 213 -11.78 -1.31 -1.03
C GLU A 213 -12.10 -0.62 -2.34
N ALA A 214 -11.10 -0.47 -3.23
CA ALA A 214 -11.29 0.04 -4.57
C ALA A 214 -12.33 -0.79 -5.36
N ASN A 215 -12.28 -2.11 -5.29
CA ASN A 215 -13.24 -3.01 -5.93
C ASN A 215 -14.66 -2.85 -5.33
N THR A 216 -14.76 -2.66 -4.03
CA THR A 216 -16.04 -2.41 -3.34
C THR A 216 -16.65 -1.09 -3.80
N ILE A 217 -15.85 -0.03 -3.85
CA ILE A 217 -16.28 1.28 -4.35
C ILE A 217 -16.71 1.16 -5.82
N ALA A 218 -15.94 0.47 -6.66
CA ALA A 218 -16.30 0.24 -8.07
C ALA A 218 -17.66 -0.47 -8.22
N ALA A 219 -17.90 -1.50 -7.42
CA ALA A 219 -19.18 -2.24 -7.42
C ALA A 219 -20.35 -1.32 -7.02
N GLN A 220 -20.19 -0.54 -5.95
CA GLN A 220 -21.21 0.38 -5.46
C GLN A 220 -21.47 1.55 -6.44
N MET A 221 -20.42 2.11 -7.08
CA MET A 221 -20.61 3.12 -8.14
C MET A 221 -21.50 2.60 -9.26
N ARG A 222 -21.31 1.36 -9.68
CA ARG A 222 -22.11 0.71 -10.70
C ARG A 222 -23.55 0.47 -10.23
N GLU A 223 -23.74 -0.05 -9.03
CA GLU A 223 -25.07 -0.31 -8.45
C GLU A 223 -25.91 0.97 -8.32
N GLN A 224 -25.25 2.11 -8.03
CA GLN A 224 -25.91 3.40 -7.85
C GLN A 224 -25.97 4.24 -9.13
N GLY A 225 -25.47 3.71 -10.26
CA GLY A 225 -25.47 4.43 -11.55
C GLY A 225 -24.53 5.62 -11.60
N MET A 226 -23.44 5.58 -10.82
CA MET A 226 -22.46 6.66 -10.69
C MET A 226 -21.24 6.48 -11.61
N GLU A 227 -21.26 5.53 -12.56
CA GLU A 227 -20.12 5.22 -13.42
C GLU A 227 -19.67 6.38 -14.34
N SER A 228 -20.52 7.39 -14.52
CA SER A 228 -20.16 8.58 -15.32
C SER A 228 -19.71 9.78 -14.48
N TYR A 229 -19.66 9.62 -13.16
CA TYR A 229 -19.30 10.68 -12.24
C TYR A 229 -17.79 10.69 -11.96
N ALA A 230 -17.28 11.89 -11.65
CA ALA A 230 -15.99 12.10 -11.03
C ALA A 230 -16.23 12.45 -9.55
N LEU A 231 -15.73 11.63 -8.64
CA LEU A 231 -16.06 11.71 -7.22
C LEU A 231 -14.82 12.06 -6.40
N PHE A 232 -14.88 13.16 -5.63
CA PHE A 232 -13.81 13.50 -4.70
C PHE A 232 -13.65 12.44 -3.61
N VAL A 233 -12.40 12.18 -3.24
CA VAL A 233 -11.97 11.30 -2.15
C VAL A 233 -10.98 12.02 -1.25
N GLY A 234 -10.63 11.45 -0.11
CA GLY A 234 -9.85 12.07 0.96
C GLY A 234 -8.37 12.27 0.66
N PHE A 235 -8.00 12.24 -0.60
CA PHE A 235 -6.63 12.46 -1.02
C PHE A 235 -6.34 13.94 -1.28
N ARG A 236 -5.17 14.40 -0.85
CA ARG A 236 -4.65 15.71 -1.17
C ARG A 236 -3.14 15.65 -1.42
N SER A 237 -2.71 16.28 -2.48
CA SER A 237 -1.30 16.55 -2.71
C SER A 237 -0.77 17.51 -1.66
N SER A 238 0.39 17.21 -1.11
CA SER A 238 1.03 18.06 -0.13
C SER A 238 2.32 18.68 -0.68
N GLU A 239 2.84 19.63 0.08
CA GLU A 239 4.03 20.42 -0.20
C GLU A 239 5.24 19.58 -0.66
N TRP A 240 6.09 20.20 -1.47
CA TRP A 240 7.41 19.69 -1.78
C TRP A 240 8.24 19.55 -0.51
N VAL A 241 8.73 18.36 -0.23
CA VAL A 241 9.72 18.11 0.81
C VAL A 241 11.11 18.26 0.17
N GLY A 242 11.66 19.48 0.24
CA GLY A 242 12.91 19.82 -0.43
C GLY A 242 12.74 19.86 -1.96
N ASP A 243 13.85 19.91 -2.70
CA ASP A 243 13.84 20.07 -4.17
C ASP A 243 13.54 18.74 -4.91
N THR A 244 13.23 17.65 -4.23
CA THR A 244 13.29 16.31 -4.83
C THR A 244 12.08 15.39 -4.63
N PHE A 245 11.19 15.63 -3.67
CA PHE A 245 10.09 14.70 -3.37
C PHE A 245 8.75 15.40 -3.22
N TYR A 246 7.75 14.85 -3.90
CA TYR A 246 6.35 15.22 -3.77
C TYR A 246 5.66 14.18 -2.88
N VAL A 247 4.98 14.61 -1.83
CA VAL A 247 4.29 13.72 -0.90
C VAL A 247 2.79 13.86 -1.10
N SER A 248 2.16 12.79 -1.48
CA SER A 248 0.70 12.65 -1.56
C SER A 248 0.16 12.05 -0.27
N ARG A 249 -1.03 12.46 0.18
CA ARG A 249 -1.56 12.09 1.49
C ARG A 249 -3.04 11.76 1.46
N TRP A 250 -3.43 10.71 2.18
CA TRP A 250 -4.81 10.52 2.60
C TRP A 250 -5.08 11.35 3.87
N ILE A 251 -6.26 11.96 3.93
CA ILE A 251 -6.71 12.73 5.10
C ILE A 251 -7.68 11.85 5.89
N ASN A 252 -7.27 11.43 7.08
CA ASN A 252 -8.05 10.55 7.96
C ASN A 252 -9.21 11.28 8.65
N SER A 253 -10.10 10.51 9.27
CA SER A 253 -11.29 11.00 9.99
C SER A 253 -10.97 12.01 11.10
N ASP A 254 -9.82 11.88 11.76
CA ASP A 254 -9.35 12.77 12.83
C ASP A 254 -8.59 14.01 12.32
N GLY A 255 -8.43 14.13 10.99
CA GLY A 255 -7.66 15.19 10.34
C GLY A 255 -6.15 14.95 10.32
N SER A 256 -5.68 13.80 10.82
CA SER A 256 -4.33 13.33 10.56
C SER A 256 -4.20 12.93 9.08
N TYR A 257 -2.99 12.65 8.63
CA TYR A 257 -2.76 12.26 7.25
C TYR A 257 -1.76 11.11 7.17
N GLU A 258 -1.88 10.34 6.09
CA GLU A 258 -0.98 9.26 5.75
C GLU A 258 -0.33 9.50 4.40
N ASN A 259 0.98 9.24 4.32
CA ASN A 259 1.67 9.33 3.05
C ASN A 259 1.21 8.20 2.12
N VAL A 260 0.94 8.56 0.88
CA VAL A 260 0.53 7.61 -0.16
C VAL A 260 1.70 7.35 -1.08
N MET A 261 1.95 6.08 -1.34
CA MET A 261 2.79 5.66 -2.47
C MET A 261 1.90 5.11 -3.58
N PRO A 262 1.57 5.94 -4.57
CA PRO A 262 0.66 5.56 -5.64
C PRO A 262 1.08 4.29 -6.39
N SER A 263 2.39 4.03 -6.51
CA SER A 263 2.93 2.82 -7.18
C SER A 263 2.54 1.49 -6.54
N ARG A 264 1.93 1.50 -5.36
CA ARG A 264 1.48 0.30 -4.66
C ARG A 264 0.07 -0.15 -5.04
N TYR A 265 -0.67 0.71 -5.73
CA TYR A 265 -2.08 0.47 -5.99
C TYR A 265 -2.33 0.32 -7.48
N ASP A 266 -2.95 -0.78 -7.88
CA ASP A 266 -3.34 -1.05 -9.28
C ASP A 266 -4.39 -0.05 -9.79
N PHE A 267 -5.12 0.57 -8.88
CA PHE A 267 -6.15 1.56 -9.19
C PHE A 267 -5.61 2.99 -9.30
N TRP A 268 -4.31 3.24 -9.15
CA TRP A 268 -3.74 4.57 -9.28
C TRP A 268 -3.34 4.85 -10.73
N ASP A 269 -3.95 5.85 -11.35
CA ASP A 269 -3.60 6.25 -12.71
C ASP A 269 -2.64 7.43 -12.72
N TYR A 270 -1.41 7.17 -13.12
CA TYR A 270 -0.41 8.20 -13.34
C TYR A 270 -0.60 8.97 -14.65
N HIS A 271 -1.42 8.42 -15.55
CA HIS A 271 -1.70 9.02 -16.85
C HIS A 271 -2.99 9.83 -16.75
N TRP A 272 -2.90 11.10 -16.55
CA TRP A 272 -4.02 12.02 -16.60
C TRP A 272 -4.78 11.89 -17.93
N PRO A 273 -5.97 11.34 -17.94
CA PRO A 273 -6.54 10.97 -19.22
C PRO A 273 -7.18 12.12 -19.99
N ASP A 274 -7.64 13.17 -19.38
CA ASP A 274 -8.54 14.09 -20.06
C ASP A 274 -8.29 15.59 -19.86
N TYR A 275 -7.31 15.96 -19.08
CA TYR A 275 -6.83 17.32 -19.13
C TYR A 275 -5.96 17.46 -20.38
N ALA A 276 -6.45 18.21 -21.34
CA ALA A 276 -5.69 18.65 -22.51
C ALA A 276 -4.52 19.58 -22.12
N TYR A 277 -3.63 19.08 -21.29
CA TYR A 277 -2.28 19.53 -21.33
C TYR A 277 -1.69 18.90 -22.59
N SER A 278 -1.63 19.70 -23.67
CA SER A 278 -0.78 19.36 -24.80
C SER A 278 0.58 18.92 -24.24
N GLU A 279 1.20 17.90 -24.82
CA GLU A 279 2.54 17.40 -24.46
C GLU A 279 3.62 18.51 -24.35
N GLN A 280 3.28 19.77 -24.59
CA GLN A 280 4.14 20.94 -24.58
C GLN A 280 4.06 21.80 -23.31
N GLU A 281 3.10 21.55 -22.40
CA GLU A 281 2.98 22.31 -21.15
C GLU A 281 3.06 21.39 -19.92
N TRP A 282 4.16 20.68 -19.79
CA TRP A 282 4.56 20.08 -18.53
C TRP A 282 4.89 21.19 -17.55
N LYS A 283 3.95 21.58 -16.71
CA LYS A 283 4.21 22.52 -15.61
C LYS A 283 4.76 21.76 -14.43
N PRO A 284 6.00 22.05 -14.00
CA PRO A 284 6.59 21.46 -12.80
C PRO A 284 5.99 22.03 -11.49
N GLU A 285 5.05 22.93 -11.58
CA GLU A 285 4.32 23.47 -10.43
C GLU A 285 3.01 22.72 -10.28
N ARG A 286 3.09 21.54 -9.61
CA ARG A 286 1.87 20.98 -9.00
C ARG A 286 1.44 21.96 -7.94
N ASP A 287 0.21 22.45 -8.06
CA ASP A 287 -0.37 23.34 -7.10
C ASP A 287 -0.68 22.54 -5.80
N GLU A 288 -0.43 23.15 -4.65
CA GLU A 288 -0.75 22.59 -3.31
C GLU A 288 -2.25 22.25 -3.15
N THR A 289 -3.06 22.56 -4.14
CA THR A 289 -4.52 22.37 -4.19
C THR A 289 -4.97 21.12 -4.92
N ASP A 290 -4.08 20.28 -5.41
CA ASP A 290 -4.46 19.05 -6.11
C ASP A 290 -5.11 18.05 -5.15
N CYS A 291 -6.28 17.54 -5.53
CA CYS A 291 -7.13 16.66 -4.75
C CYS A 291 -7.39 15.37 -5.49
N GLY A 292 -7.69 14.30 -4.75
CA GLY A 292 -8.03 13.01 -5.34
C GLY A 292 -9.44 12.96 -5.89
N LEU A 293 -9.55 12.42 -7.09
CA LEU A 293 -10.80 12.08 -7.75
C LEU A 293 -10.82 10.61 -8.15
N VAL A 294 -11.97 9.99 -7.99
CA VAL A 294 -12.25 8.64 -8.46
C VAL A 294 -13.12 8.69 -9.71
N LYS A 295 -12.75 7.90 -10.73
CA LYS A 295 -13.59 7.60 -11.90
C LYS A 295 -13.70 6.10 -12.09
N TYR A 296 -14.81 5.68 -12.69
CA TYR A 296 -15.05 4.29 -13.03
C TYR A 296 -14.58 4.00 -14.47
N ASN A 297 -13.81 2.95 -14.64
CA ASN A 297 -13.40 2.44 -15.94
C ASN A 297 -14.31 1.29 -16.36
N LYS A 298 -15.09 1.49 -17.43
CA LYS A 298 -16.05 0.50 -17.96
C LYS A 298 -15.39 -0.70 -18.63
N GLU A 299 -14.16 -0.58 -19.08
CA GLU A 299 -13.45 -1.66 -19.78
C GLU A 299 -12.89 -2.67 -18.78
N THR A 300 -12.35 -2.18 -17.65
CA THR A 300 -11.76 -3.02 -16.60
C THR A 300 -12.74 -3.36 -15.48
N ASN A 301 -13.87 -2.65 -15.39
CA ASN A 301 -14.81 -2.67 -14.26
C ASN A 301 -14.17 -2.28 -12.92
N GLN A 302 -13.16 -1.44 -12.95
CA GLN A 302 -12.42 -0.95 -11.80
C GLN A 302 -12.58 0.57 -11.68
N ILE A 303 -12.27 1.11 -10.51
CA ILE A 303 -12.04 2.55 -10.36
C ILE A 303 -10.56 2.84 -10.62
N TYR A 304 -10.29 4.10 -10.92
CA TYR A 304 -8.95 4.65 -10.83
C TYR A 304 -8.99 6.00 -10.13
N VAL A 305 -7.95 6.29 -9.35
CA VAL A 305 -7.75 7.54 -8.64
C VAL A 305 -6.79 8.41 -9.42
N PHE A 306 -7.11 9.67 -9.58
CA PHE A 306 -6.25 10.66 -10.22
C PHE A 306 -6.31 12.00 -9.47
N GLU A 307 -5.31 12.83 -9.67
CA GLU A 307 -5.22 14.15 -9.05
C GLU A 307 -5.94 15.21 -9.89
N ALA A 308 -6.61 16.15 -9.26
CA ALA A 308 -7.33 17.25 -9.90
C ALA A 308 -7.33 18.51 -9.03
N PRO A 309 -7.50 19.70 -9.64
CA PRO A 309 -7.69 20.92 -8.85
C PRO A 309 -8.90 20.80 -7.92
N ASP A 310 -8.81 21.45 -6.75
CA ASP A 310 -9.92 21.57 -5.79
C ASP A 310 -11.22 22.02 -6.46
N ASN A 311 -11.13 23.03 -7.31
CA ASN A 311 -12.26 23.53 -8.10
C ASN A 311 -12.19 23.02 -9.55
N LEU A 312 -12.43 21.73 -9.74
CA LEU A 312 -12.36 21.10 -11.06
C LEU A 312 -13.28 21.76 -12.09
N LEU A 313 -14.45 22.26 -11.69
CA LEU A 313 -15.42 22.82 -12.62
C LEU A 313 -14.99 24.14 -13.24
N GLU A 314 -14.08 24.90 -12.62
CA GLU A 314 -13.50 26.09 -13.22
C GLU A 314 -12.62 25.78 -14.42
N THR A 315 -11.88 24.69 -14.34
CA THR A 315 -10.95 24.26 -15.38
C THR A 315 -11.59 23.29 -16.38
N SER A 316 -12.59 22.54 -15.95
CA SER A 316 -13.21 21.44 -16.69
C SER A 316 -14.74 21.45 -16.58
N PRO A 317 -15.42 22.44 -17.18
CA PRO A 317 -16.88 22.61 -17.07
C PRO A 317 -17.69 21.46 -17.70
N GLN A 318 -17.07 20.57 -18.47
CA GLN A 318 -17.71 19.34 -19.00
C GLN A 318 -18.15 18.35 -17.91
N TYR A 319 -17.64 18.51 -16.69
CA TYR A 319 -18.06 17.71 -15.52
C TYR A 319 -19.29 18.29 -14.79
N THR A 320 -19.81 19.45 -15.20
CA THR A 320 -21.02 20.03 -14.60
C THR A 320 -22.17 19.01 -14.61
N GLY A 321 -22.78 18.75 -13.45
CA GLY A 321 -23.81 17.74 -13.24
C GLY A 321 -23.29 16.29 -13.21
N LYS A 322 -21.95 16.10 -13.22
CA LYS A 322 -21.29 14.79 -13.13
C LYS A 322 -20.21 14.77 -12.04
N MET A 323 -20.24 15.72 -11.14
CA MET A 323 -19.37 15.78 -9.98
C MET A 323 -20.05 15.17 -8.76
N GLY A 324 -19.25 14.83 -7.79
CA GLY A 324 -19.69 14.37 -6.50
C GLY A 324 -18.55 14.03 -5.58
N TYR A 325 -18.87 13.32 -4.51
CA TYR A 325 -17.88 12.86 -3.56
C TYR A 325 -18.35 11.58 -2.88
N ILE A 326 -17.39 10.86 -2.29
CA ILE A 326 -17.64 9.65 -1.52
C ILE A 326 -17.41 10.00 -0.05
N CYS A 327 -18.47 9.91 0.76
CA CYS A 327 -18.39 10.03 2.20
C CYS A 327 -18.26 8.66 2.83
N GLU A 328 -17.25 8.49 3.66
CA GLU A 328 -16.95 7.27 4.40
C GLU A 328 -17.31 7.44 5.88
N TYR A 329 -17.76 6.36 6.49
CA TYR A 329 -18.14 6.31 7.90
C TYR A 329 -17.59 5.06 8.54
N ASP A 330 -16.90 5.22 9.67
CA ASP A 330 -16.50 4.11 10.54
C ASP A 330 -17.73 3.47 11.17
N LEU A 331 -17.98 2.19 10.92
CA LEU A 331 -19.16 1.49 11.46
C LEU A 331 -19.15 1.33 12.98
N GLN A 332 -18.03 1.62 13.64
CA GLN A 332 -17.89 1.53 15.10
C GLN A 332 -18.59 2.65 15.86
N ASN A 333 -18.94 3.74 15.21
CA ASN A 333 -19.62 4.88 15.84
C ASN A 333 -21.15 4.86 15.68
N ALA A 334 -21.71 3.81 15.10
CA ALA A 334 -23.15 3.60 15.02
C ALA A 334 -23.65 2.87 16.29
N GLN A 335 -23.65 3.57 17.44
CA GLN A 335 -24.43 3.21 18.62
C GLN A 335 -25.67 4.09 18.73
#